data_f7686954f8ac1327b8cc97a5094d9a1d
#
_entry.id   f7686954f8ac1327b8cc97a5094d9a1d
#
_cell.length_a   1.000
_cell.length_b   1.000
_cell.length_c   1.000
_cell.angle_alpha   90.00
_cell.angle_beta   90.00
_cell.angle_gamma   90.00
#
_symmetry.space_group_name_H-M   'P 1'
#
loop_
_entity.id
_entity.type
_entity.pdbx_description
1 polymer ?
#
loop_
_entity_poly.entity_id
_entity_poly.type
_entity_poly.pdbx_seq_one_letter_code
_entity_poly.pdbx_strand_id
1 'polypeptide(L)'
;MVSLGVLNQEQAIAGVDFNTLGLLTGMMIIVAITRQSGIFQFLAIWSAKQVKASPWGILVMLSLVTAVLSALLDNVTTVLLIAPVTLLITDSLKISAYPYLFGEIFASNIGGTATLIGAPPNIIICSKVGLTFNA
;
A
#
# COMPACT_ATOMS: atom_id res chain seq x y z
N MET A 1 -9.31 25.43 -7.48
CA MET A 1 -8.74 26.11 -8.64
C MET A 1 -9.81 26.53 -9.65
N VAL A 2 -10.79 25.70 -10.01
CA VAL A 2 -11.94 26.10 -10.86
C VAL A 2 -12.77 27.19 -10.19
N SER A 3 -13.06 27.07 -8.89
CA SER A 3 -13.82 28.06 -8.11
C SER A 3 -13.12 29.41 -7.93
N LEU A 4 -11.81 29.49 -8.18
CA LEU A 4 -11.00 30.71 -8.12
C LEU A 4 -10.76 31.32 -9.52
N GLY A 5 -11.38 30.79 -10.58
CA GLY A 5 -11.26 31.29 -11.93
C GLY A 5 -9.88 31.09 -12.59
N VAL A 6 -9.01 30.28 -11.99
CA VAL A 6 -7.65 30.03 -12.51
C VAL A 6 -7.65 29.02 -13.66
N LEU A 7 -8.66 28.12 -13.71
CA LEU A 7 -8.82 27.09 -14.74
C LEU A 7 -10.27 27.02 -15.18
N ASN A 8 -10.49 26.94 -16.49
CA ASN A 8 -11.79 26.61 -17.04
C ASN A 8 -12.12 25.14 -16.82
N GLN A 9 -13.40 24.81 -16.74
CA GLN A 9 -13.87 23.44 -16.49
C GLN A 9 -13.34 22.45 -17.54
N GLU A 10 -13.27 22.85 -18.82
CA GLU A 10 -12.72 22.04 -19.90
C GLU A 10 -11.22 21.75 -19.71
N GLN A 11 -10.46 22.74 -19.28
CA GLN A 11 -9.03 22.58 -18.97
C GLN A 11 -8.79 21.69 -17.75
N ALA A 12 -9.69 21.73 -16.75
CA ALA A 12 -9.63 20.88 -15.59
C ALA A 12 -9.91 19.41 -15.96
N ILE A 13 -10.88 19.16 -16.84
CA ILE A 13 -11.21 17.82 -17.33
C ILE A 13 -10.11 17.28 -18.25
N ALA A 14 -9.55 18.12 -19.13
CA ALA A 14 -8.44 17.74 -20.02
C ALA A 14 -7.15 17.38 -19.25
N GLY A 15 -6.98 17.93 -18.03
CA GLY A 15 -5.87 17.60 -17.14
C GLY A 15 -6.03 16.25 -16.40
N VAL A 16 -7.21 15.63 -16.46
CA VAL A 16 -7.48 14.34 -15.80
C VAL A 16 -7.05 13.21 -16.73
N ASP A 17 -6.14 12.38 -16.23
CA ASP A 17 -5.73 11.16 -16.94
C ASP A 17 -6.72 10.03 -16.64
N PHE A 18 -7.68 9.82 -17.56
CA PHE A 18 -8.71 8.78 -17.44
C PHE A 18 -8.13 7.37 -17.47
N ASN A 19 -6.97 7.16 -18.12
CA ASN A 19 -6.29 5.85 -18.12
C ASN A 19 -5.76 5.54 -16.72
N THR A 20 -5.13 6.50 -16.07
CA THR A 20 -4.67 6.37 -14.69
C THR A 20 -5.84 6.13 -13.73
N LEU A 21 -6.95 6.87 -13.87
CA LEU A 21 -8.15 6.65 -13.05
C LEU A 21 -8.76 5.26 -13.26
N GLY A 22 -8.84 4.80 -14.50
CA GLY A 22 -9.33 3.46 -14.82
C GLY A 22 -8.47 2.36 -14.20
N LEU A 23 -7.16 2.49 -14.29
CA LEU A 23 -6.20 1.54 -13.71
C LEU A 23 -6.29 1.52 -12.19
N LEU A 24 -6.30 2.69 -11.54
CA LEU A 24 -6.45 2.80 -10.08
C LEU A 24 -7.78 2.19 -9.60
N THR A 25 -8.88 2.49 -10.29
CA THR A 25 -10.21 1.95 -9.96
C THR A 25 -10.22 0.43 -10.09
N GLY A 26 -9.69 -0.10 -11.19
CA GLY A 26 -9.58 -1.55 -11.41
C GLY A 26 -8.75 -2.24 -10.34
N MET A 27 -7.61 -1.66 -9.98
CA MET A 27 -6.75 -2.18 -8.92
C MET A 27 -7.45 -2.15 -7.55
N MET A 28 -8.16 -1.07 -7.21
CA MET A 28 -8.93 -0.99 -5.97
C MET A 28 -10.03 -2.06 -5.88
N ILE A 29 -10.70 -2.36 -6.98
CA ILE A 29 -11.72 -3.43 -7.03
C ILE A 29 -11.07 -4.80 -6.77
N ILE A 30 -9.97 -5.12 -7.43
CA ILE A 30 -9.24 -6.38 -7.24
C ILE A 30 -8.78 -6.51 -5.78
N VAL A 31 -8.20 -5.45 -5.21
CA VAL A 31 -7.76 -5.44 -3.82
C VAL A 31 -8.92 -5.61 -2.86
N ALA A 32 -10.06 -4.94 -3.10
CA ALA A 32 -11.25 -5.07 -2.27
C ALA A 32 -11.78 -6.51 -2.23
N ILE A 33 -11.79 -7.19 -3.37
CA ILE A 33 -12.19 -8.61 -3.47
C ILE A 33 -11.18 -9.49 -2.74
N THR A 34 -9.89 -9.29 -2.98
CA THR A 34 -8.82 -10.08 -2.36
C THR A 34 -8.77 -9.89 -0.84
N ARG A 35 -9.07 -8.68 -0.36
CA ARG A 35 -9.18 -8.39 1.08
C ARG A 35 -10.19 -9.29 1.77
N GLN A 36 -11.33 -9.56 1.14
CA GLN A 36 -12.38 -10.41 1.73
C GLN A 36 -11.95 -11.88 1.86
N SER A 37 -10.98 -12.34 1.08
CA SER A 37 -10.46 -13.70 1.15
C SER A 37 -9.61 -14.00 2.39
N GLY A 38 -9.19 -12.98 3.16
CA GLY A 38 -8.35 -13.13 4.35
C GLY A 38 -6.89 -13.51 4.08
N ILE A 39 -6.46 -13.55 2.82
CA ILE A 39 -5.09 -13.96 2.41
C ILE A 39 -4.04 -13.06 3.09
N PHE A 40 -4.26 -11.78 3.14
CA PHE A 40 -3.30 -10.83 3.73
C PHE A 40 -3.15 -11.02 5.24
N GLN A 41 -4.28 -11.28 5.93
CA GLN A 41 -4.27 -11.59 7.36
C GLN A 41 -3.56 -12.92 7.64
N PHE A 42 -3.80 -13.92 6.79
CA PHE A 42 -3.11 -15.20 6.88
C PHE A 42 -1.59 -15.05 6.72
N LEU A 43 -1.13 -14.27 5.73
CA LEU A 43 0.29 -14.01 5.51
C LEU A 43 0.94 -13.30 6.70
N ALA A 44 0.28 -12.30 7.27
CA ALA A 44 0.80 -11.58 8.44
C ALA A 44 0.89 -12.47 9.68
N ILE A 45 -0.15 -13.26 9.97
CA ILE A 45 -0.16 -14.19 11.09
C ILE A 45 0.87 -15.32 10.89
N TRP A 46 0.97 -15.85 9.68
CA TRP A 46 1.97 -16.88 9.33
C TRP A 46 3.39 -16.35 9.54
N SER A 47 3.67 -15.14 9.10
CA SER A 47 4.96 -14.46 9.29
C SER A 47 5.31 -14.29 10.77
N ALA A 48 4.35 -13.86 11.58
CA ALA A 48 4.54 -13.71 13.02
C ALA A 48 4.85 -15.06 13.73
N LYS A 49 4.24 -16.15 13.27
CA LYS A 49 4.50 -17.49 13.80
C LYS A 49 5.91 -17.99 13.49
N GLN A 50 6.47 -17.66 12.33
CA GLN A 50 7.81 -18.10 11.93
C GLN A 50 8.92 -17.61 12.86
N VAL A 51 8.76 -16.45 13.49
CA VAL A 51 9.79 -15.82 14.34
C VAL A 51 9.64 -16.13 15.81
N LYS A 52 8.91 -17.20 16.18
CA LYS A 52 8.75 -17.69 17.56
C LYS A 52 8.43 -16.58 18.58
N ALA A 53 7.58 -15.62 18.20
CA ALA A 53 7.15 -14.48 19.01
C ALA A 53 8.28 -13.56 19.52
N SER A 54 9.45 -13.57 18.88
CA SER A 54 10.52 -12.61 19.18
C SER A 54 10.09 -11.21 18.72
N PRO A 55 10.08 -10.18 19.58
CA PRO A 55 9.63 -8.83 19.21
C PRO A 55 10.39 -8.25 18.01
N TRP A 56 11.70 -8.40 17.97
CA TRP A 56 12.52 -7.96 16.83
C TRP A 56 12.23 -8.74 15.55
N GLY A 57 12.05 -10.05 15.67
CA GLY A 57 11.72 -10.88 14.53
C GLY A 57 10.36 -10.53 13.95
N ILE A 58 9.36 -10.25 14.77
CA ILE A 58 8.03 -9.80 14.34
C ILE A 58 8.13 -8.47 13.60
N LEU A 59 8.88 -7.50 14.14
CA LEU A 59 9.08 -6.21 13.48
C LEU A 59 9.65 -6.38 12.06
N VAL A 60 10.74 -7.14 11.94
CA VAL A 60 11.42 -7.34 10.65
C VAL A 60 10.51 -8.09 9.67
N MET A 61 9.87 -9.17 10.11
CA MET A 61 9.01 -9.99 9.23
C MET A 61 7.76 -9.24 8.79
N LEU A 62 7.08 -8.53 9.69
CA LEU A 62 5.91 -7.72 9.33
C LEU A 62 6.30 -6.58 8.38
N SER A 63 7.41 -5.89 8.64
CA SER A 63 7.91 -4.85 7.74
C SER A 63 8.25 -5.41 6.35
N LEU A 64 8.88 -6.59 6.27
CA LEU A 64 9.22 -7.23 5.00
C LEU A 64 7.96 -7.65 4.23
N VAL A 65 7.00 -8.28 4.90
CA VAL A 65 5.70 -8.66 4.29
C VAL A 65 4.96 -7.41 3.82
N THR A 66 4.93 -6.35 4.62
CA THR A 66 4.32 -5.08 4.26
C THR A 66 4.97 -4.46 3.03
N ALA A 67 6.31 -4.47 2.94
CA ALA A 67 7.03 -3.97 1.78
C ALA A 67 6.70 -4.76 0.50
N VAL A 68 6.69 -6.09 0.57
CA VAL A 68 6.35 -6.95 -0.58
C VAL A 68 4.91 -6.75 -1.01
N LEU A 69 3.97 -6.70 -0.07
CA LEU A 69 2.56 -6.45 -0.37
C LEU A 69 2.35 -5.06 -0.96
N SER A 70 3.04 -4.04 -0.45
CA SER A 70 2.94 -2.68 -0.96
C SER A 70 3.53 -2.49 -2.35
N ALA A 71 4.47 -3.34 -2.75
CA ALA A 71 4.96 -3.37 -4.13
C ALA A 71 3.91 -3.88 -5.12
N LEU A 72 2.97 -4.72 -4.67
CA LEU A 72 1.90 -5.32 -5.48
C LEU A 72 0.56 -4.58 -5.36
N LEU A 73 0.34 -3.95 -4.19
CA LEU A 73 -0.82 -3.13 -3.89
C LEU A 73 -0.38 -1.66 -3.83
N ASP A 74 -1.24 -0.78 -3.31
CA ASP A 74 -0.81 0.56 -2.93
C ASP A 74 -0.38 0.60 -1.45
N ASN A 75 0.45 1.59 -1.10
CA ASN A 75 1.01 1.75 0.23
C ASN A 75 -0.07 1.99 1.31
N VAL A 76 -1.12 2.75 1.00
CA VAL A 76 -2.20 3.09 1.93
C VAL A 76 -3.04 1.86 2.24
N THR A 77 -3.49 1.15 1.20
CA THR A 77 -4.29 -0.07 1.34
C THR A 77 -3.53 -1.14 2.09
N THR A 78 -2.22 -1.31 1.82
CA THR A 78 -1.38 -2.29 2.50
C THR A 78 -1.32 -2.02 4.00
N VAL A 79 -1.06 -0.78 4.42
CA VAL A 79 -1.03 -0.42 5.85
C VAL A 79 -2.40 -0.63 6.50
N LEU A 80 -3.50 -0.24 5.84
CA LEU A 80 -4.86 -0.46 6.34
C LEU A 80 -5.23 -1.94 6.51
N LEU A 81 -4.60 -2.82 5.71
CA LEU A 81 -4.80 -4.27 5.81
C LEU A 81 -3.99 -4.91 6.94
N ILE A 82 -2.73 -4.49 7.11
CA ILE A 82 -1.80 -5.10 8.05
C ILE A 82 -1.94 -4.53 9.45
N ALA A 83 -2.20 -3.23 9.61
CA ALA A 83 -2.28 -2.58 10.91
C ALA A 83 -3.24 -3.25 11.92
N PRO A 84 -4.46 -3.67 11.56
CA PRO A 84 -5.33 -4.40 12.49
C PRO A 84 -4.73 -5.72 12.99
N VAL A 85 -4.00 -6.42 12.12
CA VAL A 85 -3.33 -7.69 12.48
C VAL A 85 -2.16 -7.42 13.42
N THR A 86 -1.40 -6.38 13.14
CA THR A 86 -0.28 -5.94 14.01
C THR A 86 -0.80 -5.54 15.38
N LEU A 87 -1.90 -4.81 15.48
CA LEU A 87 -2.53 -4.45 16.75
C LEU A 87 -2.94 -5.70 17.53
N LEU A 88 -3.56 -6.70 16.90
CA LEU A 88 -3.93 -7.96 17.54
C LEU A 88 -2.71 -8.72 18.05
N ILE A 89 -1.62 -8.77 17.28
CA ILE A 89 -0.39 -9.47 17.67
C ILE A 89 0.27 -8.75 18.84
N THR A 90 0.41 -7.44 18.76
CA THR A 90 1.06 -6.63 19.82
C THR A 90 0.26 -6.64 21.12
N ASP A 91 -1.07 -6.61 21.05
CA ASP A 91 -1.95 -6.73 22.21
C ASP A 91 -1.83 -8.11 22.87
N SER A 92 -1.81 -9.17 22.07
CA SER A 92 -1.62 -10.55 22.55
C SER A 92 -0.28 -10.75 23.25
N LEU A 93 0.77 -10.07 22.78
CA LEU A 93 2.11 -10.12 23.35
C LEU A 93 2.34 -9.08 24.46
N LYS A 94 1.37 -8.20 24.71
CA LYS A 94 1.44 -7.08 25.67
C LYS A 94 2.66 -6.17 25.42
N ILE A 95 2.94 -5.87 24.16
CA ILE A 95 4.00 -4.98 23.71
C ILE A 95 3.41 -3.76 23.02
N SER A 96 4.19 -2.66 22.98
CA SER A 96 3.75 -1.43 22.31
C SER A 96 3.64 -1.63 20.81
N ALA A 97 2.51 -1.26 20.20
CA ALA A 97 2.28 -1.34 18.76
C ALA A 97 3.00 -0.26 17.96
N TYR A 98 3.37 0.85 18.59
CA TYR A 98 3.94 2.02 17.89
C TYR A 98 5.15 1.70 17.00
N PRO A 99 6.21 1.03 17.47
CA PRO A 99 7.39 0.76 16.64
C PRO A 99 7.04 -0.13 15.44
N TYR A 100 6.09 -1.03 15.58
CA TYR A 100 5.64 -1.93 14.50
C TYR A 100 4.89 -1.16 13.42
N LEU A 101 3.93 -0.33 13.82
CA LEU A 101 3.17 0.51 12.88
C LEU A 101 4.06 1.50 12.13
N PHE A 102 5.03 2.12 12.81
CA PHE A 102 6.03 2.97 12.15
C PHE A 102 6.87 2.17 11.15
N GLY A 103 7.36 1.00 11.54
CA GLY A 103 8.10 0.11 10.65
C GLY A 103 7.31 -0.25 9.40
N GLU A 104 6.03 -0.57 9.53
CA GLU A 104 5.12 -0.90 8.44
C GLU A 104 4.87 0.30 7.51
N ILE A 105 4.66 1.50 8.06
CA ILE A 105 4.49 2.73 7.27
C ILE A 105 5.73 2.99 6.42
N PHE A 106 6.93 2.91 7.00
CA PHE A 106 8.16 3.09 6.23
C PHE A 106 8.36 1.97 5.20
N ALA A 107 8.13 0.73 5.60
CA ALA A 107 8.25 -0.44 4.72
C ALA A 107 7.26 -0.36 3.55
N SER A 108 6.03 0.09 3.77
CA SER A 108 5.02 0.25 2.72
C SER A 108 5.42 1.34 1.72
N ASN A 109 5.97 2.45 2.18
CA ASN A 109 6.44 3.51 1.28
C ASN A 109 7.64 3.05 0.44
N ILE A 110 8.61 2.35 1.06
CA ILE A 110 9.76 1.80 0.34
C ILE A 110 9.30 0.73 -0.67
N GLY A 111 8.42 -0.20 -0.24
CA GLY A 111 7.86 -1.22 -1.12
C GLY A 111 7.04 -0.62 -2.27
N GLY A 112 6.23 0.39 -1.98
CA GLY A 112 5.41 1.08 -2.98
C GLY A 112 6.22 1.80 -4.06
N THR A 113 7.46 2.21 -3.78
CA THR A 113 8.34 2.81 -4.79
C THR A 113 9.02 1.78 -5.68
N ALA A 114 9.02 0.50 -5.29
CA ALA A 114 9.70 -0.56 -6.04
C ALA A 114 8.98 -0.94 -7.34
N THR A 115 7.69 -0.65 -7.46
CA THR A 115 6.90 -0.97 -8.66
C THR A 115 6.10 0.24 -9.14
N LEU A 116 5.69 0.17 -10.39
CA LEU A 116 4.90 1.20 -11.04
C LEU A 116 3.51 1.38 -10.41
N ILE A 117 2.92 0.28 -9.95
CA ILE A 117 1.57 0.22 -9.35
C ILE A 117 1.56 0.38 -7.83
N GLY A 118 2.72 0.27 -7.18
CA GLY A 118 2.83 0.30 -5.72
C GLY A 118 2.54 1.65 -5.07
N ALA A 119 2.50 2.74 -5.86
CA ALA A 119 2.09 4.05 -5.38
C ALA A 119 1.44 4.87 -6.50
N PRO A 120 0.30 5.57 -6.24
CA PRO A 120 -0.38 6.39 -7.24
C PRO A 120 0.52 7.43 -7.93
N PRO A 121 1.47 8.10 -7.26
CA PRO A 121 2.40 9.02 -7.92
C PRO A 121 3.25 8.37 -9.01
N ASN A 122 3.64 7.10 -8.84
CA ASN A 122 4.44 6.38 -9.84
C ASN A 122 3.68 6.23 -11.15
N ILE A 123 2.39 5.89 -11.08
CA ILE A 123 1.51 5.74 -12.24
C ILE A 123 1.38 7.07 -12.99
N ILE A 124 1.18 8.18 -12.26
CA ILE A 124 1.04 9.51 -12.84
C ILE A 124 2.33 9.93 -13.55
N ILE A 125 3.49 9.71 -12.92
CA ILE A 125 4.80 10.03 -13.51
C ILE A 125 5.02 9.22 -14.77
N CYS A 126 4.78 7.91 -14.73
CA CYS A 126 4.97 7.03 -15.89
C CYS A 126 4.04 7.39 -17.05
N SER A 127 2.78 7.73 -16.78
CA SER A 127 1.84 8.20 -17.79
C SER A 127 2.32 9.48 -18.47
N LYS A 128 2.89 10.42 -17.72
CA LYS A 128 3.40 11.69 -18.26
C LYS A 128 4.72 11.58 -19.01
N VAL A 129 5.59 10.67 -18.61
CA VAL A 129 6.91 10.46 -19.23
C VAL A 129 6.85 9.43 -20.37
N GLY A 130 5.74 8.71 -20.51
CA GLY A 130 5.57 7.68 -21.54
C GLY A 130 6.40 6.42 -21.30
N LEU A 131 6.77 6.14 -20.03
CA LEU A 131 7.47 4.91 -19.67
C LEU A 131 6.51 3.72 -19.74
N THR A 132 6.98 2.65 -20.36
CA THR A 132 6.27 1.36 -20.38
C THR A 132 6.66 0.51 -19.18
N PHE A 133 5.85 -0.49 -18.86
CA PHE A 133 6.02 -1.39 -17.71
C PHE A 133 7.39 -2.11 -17.66
N ASN A 134 8.10 -2.16 -18.79
CA ASN A 134 9.39 -2.86 -18.96
C ASN A 134 10.59 -1.89 -19.14
N ALA A 135 10.41 -0.63 -18.82
CA ALA A 135 11.48 0.37 -18.93
C ALA A 135 12.17 0.61 -17.60
#